data_7866c2d5c942cf77facc673e92f626a6
#
_entry.id   7866c2d5c942cf77facc673e92f626a6
#
_cell.length_a   1.000
_cell.length_b   1.000
_cell.length_c   1.000
_cell.angle_alpha   90.00
_cell.angle_beta   90.00
_cell.angle_gamma   90.00
#
_symmetry.space_group_name_H-M   'P 1'
#
loop_
_entity.id
_entity.type
_entity.pdbx_description
1 polymer ?
#
loop_
_entity_poly.entity_id
_entity_poly.type
_entity_poly.pdbx_seq_one_letter_code
_entity_poly.pdbx_strand_id
1 'polypeptide(L)'
;MADDLRADAWLGTLVHVVASRQNRPNLPSSGCPFCVGGLEASEPYTVKVIPNRWPPMPDHRCEVVLYSSQHDARLSTLHPDNISELIDTWAERTHTLGARDDVDHVLIFENSGREVGATIDHPHGQIYAFDHVPDRPRKRLAAGWKPDSTSDRLVAEHDGWAATVPFVSAYPLAVEIAPNERIADLPSMTAAQRRAFGEILQNVLRRIEALHGEPTPTMMWFNQRP
;
A
#
# COMPACT_ATOMS: atom_id res chain seq x y z
N MET A 1 -9.59 -22.83 7.38
CA MET A 1 -8.24 -23.45 7.43
C MET A 1 -7.55 -22.90 8.66
N ALA A 2 -6.87 -23.74 9.45
CA ALA A 2 -6.12 -23.23 10.58
C ALA A 2 -5.03 -22.28 10.07
N ASP A 3 -4.89 -21.15 10.73
CA ASP A 3 -3.80 -20.19 10.52
C ASP A 3 -2.51 -20.87 10.99
N ASP A 4 -1.55 -21.07 10.10
CA ASP A 4 -0.25 -21.67 10.44
C ASP A 4 0.78 -20.53 10.59
N LEU A 5 0.67 -19.81 11.71
CA LEU A 5 1.59 -18.74 12.09
C LEU A 5 2.80 -19.35 12.76
N ARG A 6 3.98 -19.17 12.19
CA ARG A 6 5.24 -19.70 12.70
C ARG A 6 6.20 -18.57 13.07
N ALA A 7 6.90 -18.76 14.18
CA ALA A 7 7.99 -17.87 14.57
C ALA A 7 9.33 -18.43 14.05
N ASP A 8 10.11 -17.61 13.36
CA ASP A 8 11.51 -17.91 13.06
C ASP A 8 12.31 -17.95 14.36
N ALA A 9 12.93 -19.08 14.64
CA ALA A 9 13.64 -19.31 15.91
C ALA A 9 14.86 -18.39 16.09
N TRP A 10 15.42 -17.84 15.02
CA TRP A 10 16.63 -17.04 15.03
C TRP A 10 16.36 -15.53 15.01
N LEU A 11 15.34 -15.14 14.26
CA LEU A 11 15.00 -13.73 14.03
C LEU A 11 13.78 -13.26 14.85
N GLY A 12 12.98 -14.20 15.37
CA GLY A 12 11.71 -13.92 16.03
C GLY A 12 10.63 -13.40 15.07
N THR A 13 10.89 -13.43 13.75
CA THR A 13 9.96 -12.96 12.74
C THR A 13 8.78 -13.93 12.63
N LEU A 14 7.56 -13.41 12.63
CA LEU A 14 6.36 -14.19 12.42
C LEU A 14 6.06 -14.38 10.93
N VAL A 15 5.75 -15.61 10.53
CA VAL A 15 5.50 -15.99 9.13
C VAL A 15 4.22 -16.78 9.02
N HIS A 16 3.27 -16.30 8.23
CA HIS A 16 2.08 -17.05 7.86
C HIS A 16 2.40 -18.06 6.76
N VAL A 17 2.19 -19.33 7.03
CA VAL A 17 2.40 -20.43 6.07
C VAL A 17 1.07 -20.84 5.46
N VAL A 18 0.88 -20.54 4.18
CA VAL A 18 -0.41 -20.71 3.47
C VAL A 18 -0.25 -21.64 2.27
N ALA A 19 -0.43 -22.93 2.48
CA ALA A 19 -0.26 -23.97 1.45
C ALA A 19 -1.23 -23.78 0.26
N SER A 20 -2.44 -23.29 0.48
CA SER A 20 -3.44 -23.04 -0.57
C SER A 20 -3.00 -22.01 -1.62
N ARG A 21 -2.05 -21.11 -1.27
CA ARG A 21 -1.51 -20.11 -2.21
C ARG A 21 -0.60 -20.70 -3.28
N GLN A 22 -0.11 -21.93 -3.12
CA GLN A 22 0.68 -22.62 -4.16
C GLN A 22 -0.10 -22.83 -5.46
N ASN A 23 -1.43 -22.91 -5.37
CA ASN A 23 -2.32 -23.06 -6.53
C ASN A 23 -2.78 -21.71 -7.11
N ARG A 24 -2.26 -20.58 -6.62
CA ARG A 24 -2.57 -19.25 -7.16
C ARG A 24 -2.04 -19.15 -8.58
N PRO A 25 -2.89 -18.83 -9.59
CA PRO A 25 -2.40 -18.55 -10.93
C PRO A 25 -1.50 -17.30 -10.90
N ASN A 26 -0.31 -17.41 -11.50
CA ASN A 26 0.62 -16.28 -11.57
C ASN A 26 0.13 -15.16 -12.50
N LEU A 27 -0.68 -15.52 -13.49
CA LEU A 27 -1.27 -14.56 -14.45
C LEU A 27 -2.70 -15.02 -14.78
N PRO A 28 -3.63 -14.11 -15.09
CA PRO A 28 -4.93 -14.50 -15.62
C PRO A 28 -4.75 -15.23 -16.94
N SER A 29 -5.48 -16.33 -17.11
CA SER A 29 -5.45 -17.15 -18.33
C SER A 29 -6.14 -16.50 -19.53
N SER A 30 -7.04 -15.55 -19.28
CA SER A 30 -7.75 -14.76 -20.30
C SER A 30 -8.36 -13.51 -19.64
N GLY A 31 -8.22 -12.37 -20.30
CA GLY A 31 -8.78 -11.09 -19.84
C GLY A 31 -8.26 -10.63 -18.48
N CYS A 32 -8.54 -9.39 -18.14
CA CYS A 32 -8.21 -8.85 -16.83
C CYS A 32 -9.39 -9.02 -15.87
N PRO A 33 -9.22 -9.66 -14.69
CA PRO A 33 -10.32 -9.87 -13.76
C PRO A 33 -10.84 -8.55 -13.14
N PHE A 34 -10.04 -7.47 -13.18
CA PHE A 34 -10.32 -6.19 -12.57
C PHE A 34 -10.94 -5.16 -13.54
N CYS A 35 -10.89 -5.42 -14.86
CA CYS A 35 -11.60 -4.60 -15.83
C CYS A 35 -13.12 -4.76 -15.69
N VAL A 36 -13.87 -3.74 -16.11
CA VAL A 36 -15.34 -3.79 -16.15
C VAL A 36 -15.79 -4.98 -16.98
N GLY A 37 -16.74 -5.77 -16.43
CA GLY A 37 -17.16 -7.06 -16.99
C GLY A 37 -16.24 -8.23 -16.66
N GLY A 38 -15.14 -8.00 -15.97
CA GLY A 38 -14.25 -9.05 -15.47
C GLY A 38 -14.78 -9.75 -14.22
N LEU A 39 -14.08 -10.78 -13.81
CA LEU A 39 -14.51 -11.68 -12.73
C LEU A 39 -14.76 -10.97 -11.38
N GLU A 40 -13.98 -9.91 -11.06
CA GLU A 40 -14.05 -9.17 -9.79
C GLU A 40 -14.78 -7.83 -9.93
N ALA A 41 -15.07 -7.39 -11.15
CA ALA A 41 -15.65 -6.07 -11.42
C ALA A 41 -16.71 -6.15 -12.53
N SER A 42 -17.93 -6.61 -12.19
CA SER A 42 -19.07 -6.68 -13.13
C SER A 42 -19.56 -5.32 -13.60
N GLU A 43 -19.42 -4.29 -12.77
CA GLU A 43 -19.93 -2.94 -13.00
C GLU A 43 -18.79 -1.90 -13.01
N PRO A 44 -18.99 -0.73 -13.66
CA PRO A 44 -18.05 0.38 -13.58
C PRO A 44 -17.84 0.85 -12.14
N TYR A 45 -16.62 1.29 -11.83
CA TYR A 45 -16.24 1.82 -10.52
C TYR A 45 -15.17 2.91 -10.66
N THR A 46 -15.07 3.77 -9.68
CA THR A 46 -13.96 4.72 -9.50
C THR A 46 -12.87 4.08 -8.67
N VAL A 47 -13.19 3.68 -7.44
CA VAL A 47 -12.37 2.85 -6.55
C VAL A 47 -13.23 1.67 -6.10
N LYS A 48 -12.63 0.50 -5.97
CA LYS A 48 -13.38 -0.70 -5.54
C LYS A 48 -12.56 -1.55 -4.59
N VAL A 49 -13.15 -1.90 -3.44
CA VAL A 49 -12.57 -2.86 -2.51
C VAL A 49 -13.20 -4.23 -2.73
N ILE A 50 -12.37 -5.24 -2.83
CA ILE A 50 -12.81 -6.64 -2.96
C ILE A 50 -12.04 -7.53 -1.98
N PRO A 51 -12.63 -8.63 -1.48
CA PRO A 51 -11.89 -9.63 -0.73
C PRO A 51 -10.74 -10.21 -1.55
N ASN A 52 -9.58 -10.42 -0.93
CA ASN A 52 -8.50 -11.12 -1.61
C ASN A 52 -8.88 -12.60 -1.80
N ARG A 53 -9.00 -13.05 -3.05
CA ARG A 53 -9.37 -14.43 -3.40
C ARG A 53 -8.37 -15.47 -2.89
N TRP A 54 -7.12 -15.08 -2.74
CA TRP A 54 -6.01 -15.92 -2.28
C TRP A 54 -5.37 -15.33 -1.03
N PRO A 55 -6.15 -15.17 0.06
CA PRO A 55 -5.69 -14.43 1.23
C PRO A 55 -4.54 -15.17 1.93
N PRO A 56 -3.48 -14.46 2.37
CA PRO A 56 -2.45 -15.04 3.22
C PRO A 56 -2.91 -15.23 4.68
N MET A 57 -3.96 -14.54 5.10
CA MET A 57 -4.54 -14.62 6.44
C MET A 57 -6.04 -14.94 6.34
N PRO A 58 -6.61 -15.68 7.31
CA PRO A 58 -8.03 -16.04 7.33
C PRO A 58 -8.94 -14.85 7.66
N ASP A 59 -10.23 -15.11 7.77
CA ASP A 59 -11.24 -14.27 8.41
C ASP A 59 -11.42 -12.87 7.78
N HIS A 60 -11.33 -12.80 6.44
CA HIS A 60 -11.49 -11.55 5.68
C HIS A 60 -10.51 -10.43 6.07
N ARG A 61 -9.32 -10.80 6.54
CA ARG A 61 -8.25 -9.87 6.92
C ARG A 61 -7.40 -9.39 5.74
N CYS A 62 -7.74 -9.80 4.51
CA CYS A 62 -6.98 -9.44 3.31
C CYS A 62 -7.92 -8.93 2.23
N GLU A 63 -7.65 -7.71 1.77
CA GLU A 63 -8.42 -7.04 0.74
C GLU A 63 -7.54 -6.61 -0.44
N VAL A 64 -8.16 -6.44 -1.60
CA VAL A 64 -7.57 -5.81 -2.78
C VAL A 64 -8.35 -4.53 -3.06
N VAL A 65 -7.63 -3.45 -3.31
CA VAL A 65 -8.22 -2.15 -3.66
C VAL A 65 -7.87 -1.86 -5.12
N LEU A 66 -8.89 -1.78 -5.96
CA LEU A 66 -8.77 -1.40 -7.36
C LEU A 66 -8.85 0.13 -7.45
N TYR A 67 -7.87 0.76 -8.09
CA TYR A 67 -7.70 2.21 -8.08
C TYR A 67 -8.48 2.93 -9.17
N SER A 68 -8.86 2.22 -10.22
CA SER A 68 -9.59 2.76 -11.37
C SER A 68 -10.17 1.61 -12.19
N SER A 69 -11.27 1.84 -12.87
CA SER A 69 -11.79 0.90 -13.87
C SER A 69 -10.99 0.87 -15.18
N GLN A 70 -10.06 1.82 -15.36
CA GLN A 70 -9.20 1.90 -16.53
C GLN A 70 -7.97 1.00 -16.35
N HIS A 71 -7.79 0.04 -17.26
CA HIS A 71 -6.72 -0.96 -17.17
C HIS A 71 -5.32 -0.36 -17.11
N ASP A 72 -5.07 0.63 -17.95
CA ASP A 72 -3.75 1.22 -18.13
C ASP A 72 -3.52 2.49 -17.26
N ALA A 73 -4.44 2.77 -16.32
CA ALA A 73 -4.25 3.86 -15.38
C ALA A 73 -3.07 3.57 -14.44
N ARG A 74 -2.45 4.61 -13.92
CA ARG A 74 -1.33 4.52 -12.96
C ARG A 74 -1.58 5.47 -11.80
N LEU A 75 -1.15 5.08 -10.61
CA LEU A 75 -1.29 5.90 -9.41
C LEU A 75 -0.70 7.32 -9.62
N SER A 76 0.42 7.42 -10.35
CA SER A 76 1.07 8.69 -10.70
C SER A 76 0.20 9.65 -11.53
N THR A 77 -0.77 9.11 -12.30
CA THR A 77 -1.58 9.86 -13.28
C THR A 77 -3.08 9.76 -13.05
N LEU A 78 -3.53 9.18 -11.95
CA LEU A 78 -4.95 9.19 -11.58
C LEU A 78 -5.49 10.62 -11.51
N HIS A 79 -6.75 10.78 -11.93
CA HIS A 79 -7.44 12.07 -11.77
C HIS A 79 -7.47 12.48 -10.28
N PRO A 80 -7.41 13.80 -9.95
CA PRO A 80 -7.45 14.25 -8.55
C PRO A 80 -8.62 13.71 -7.73
N ASP A 81 -9.79 13.55 -8.32
CA ASP A 81 -10.94 12.96 -7.63
C ASP A 81 -10.72 11.48 -7.30
N ASN A 82 -10.12 10.72 -8.23
CA ASN A 82 -9.81 9.30 -8.01
C ASN A 82 -8.78 9.11 -6.91
N ILE A 83 -7.70 9.90 -6.90
CA ILE A 83 -6.68 9.79 -5.84
C ILE A 83 -7.26 10.19 -4.48
N SER A 84 -8.16 11.18 -4.45
CA SER A 84 -8.85 11.58 -3.22
C SER A 84 -9.73 10.46 -2.68
N GLU A 85 -10.58 9.87 -3.53
CA GLU A 85 -11.44 8.73 -3.18
C GLU A 85 -10.63 7.50 -2.75
N LEU A 86 -9.50 7.25 -3.41
CA LEU A 86 -8.59 6.15 -3.06
C LEU A 86 -8.01 6.32 -1.64
N ILE A 87 -7.53 7.53 -1.29
CA ILE A 87 -6.96 7.79 0.03
C ILE A 87 -8.06 7.75 1.11
N ASP A 88 -9.25 8.24 0.82
CA ASP A 88 -10.41 8.14 1.72
C ASP A 88 -10.81 6.67 1.92
N THR A 89 -10.77 5.85 0.87
CA THR A 89 -10.97 4.40 0.94
C THR A 89 -9.91 3.72 1.81
N TRP A 90 -8.64 4.04 1.64
CA TRP A 90 -7.58 3.51 2.49
C TRP A 90 -7.77 3.89 3.97
N ALA A 91 -8.17 5.12 4.24
CA ALA A 91 -8.44 5.59 5.60
C ALA A 91 -9.65 4.85 6.21
N GLU A 92 -10.74 4.71 5.47
CA GLU A 92 -11.95 3.99 5.90
C GLU A 92 -11.65 2.52 6.18
N ARG A 93 -10.92 1.83 5.26
CA ARG A 93 -10.55 0.42 5.45
C ARG A 93 -9.59 0.22 6.61
N THR A 94 -8.63 1.14 6.80
CA THR A 94 -7.75 1.12 7.98
C THR A 94 -8.56 1.23 9.27
N HIS A 95 -9.53 2.13 9.34
CA HIS A 95 -10.40 2.27 10.49
C HIS A 95 -11.23 1.00 10.74
N THR A 96 -11.90 0.51 9.69
CA THR A 96 -12.81 -0.64 9.81
C THR A 96 -12.08 -1.93 10.19
N LEU A 97 -10.94 -2.22 9.55
CA LEU A 97 -10.16 -3.41 9.86
C LEU A 97 -9.43 -3.27 11.22
N GLY A 98 -8.89 -2.09 11.52
CA GLY A 98 -8.20 -1.81 12.78
C GLY A 98 -9.11 -1.75 14.00
N ALA A 99 -10.44 -1.61 13.82
CA ALA A 99 -11.42 -1.66 14.92
C ALA A 99 -11.78 -3.09 15.35
N ARG A 100 -11.27 -4.12 14.69
CA ARG A 100 -11.53 -5.52 15.01
C ARG A 100 -10.67 -5.97 16.19
N ASP A 101 -11.25 -6.78 17.08
CA ASP A 101 -10.56 -7.33 18.27
C ASP A 101 -9.42 -8.31 17.92
N ASP A 102 -9.43 -8.86 16.68
CA ASP A 102 -8.44 -9.80 16.17
C ASP A 102 -7.37 -9.14 15.26
N VAL A 103 -7.25 -7.81 15.30
CA VAL A 103 -6.32 -7.04 14.45
C VAL A 103 -5.49 -6.07 15.28
N ASP A 104 -4.18 -6.24 15.23
CA ASP A 104 -3.20 -5.37 15.90
C ASP A 104 -2.53 -4.39 14.93
N HIS A 105 -2.56 -4.65 13.61
CA HIS A 105 -1.90 -3.77 12.64
C HIS A 105 -2.53 -3.90 11.25
N VAL A 106 -2.76 -2.75 10.60
CA VAL A 106 -3.23 -2.68 9.21
C VAL A 106 -2.11 -2.18 8.31
N LEU A 107 -1.73 -2.98 7.33
CA LEU A 107 -0.73 -2.66 6.33
C LEU A 107 -1.40 -2.44 4.97
N ILE A 108 -1.23 -1.25 4.41
CA ILE A 108 -1.56 -0.94 3.02
C ILE A 108 -0.28 -1.03 2.21
N PHE A 109 -0.33 -1.70 1.07
CA PHE A 109 0.83 -1.78 0.17
C PHE A 109 0.41 -1.95 -1.29
N GLU A 110 1.31 -1.60 -2.18
CA GLU A 110 1.21 -1.81 -3.62
C GLU A 110 2.51 -2.39 -4.16
N ASN A 111 2.39 -3.34 -5.07
CA ASN A 111 3.45 -3.74 -5.99
C ASN A 111 2.97 -3.43 -7.40
N SER A 112 3.62 -2.52 -8.10
CA SER A 112 3.35 -2.13 -9.48
C SER A 112 4.52 -2.55 -10.37
N GLY A 113 4.25 -3.37 -11.37
CA GLY A 113 5.26 -3.96 -12.24
C GLY A 113 5.59 -5.42 -11.90
N ARG A 114 5.88 -6.21 -12.95
CA ARG A 114 6.15 -7.66 -12.82
C ARG A 114 7.45 -7.95 -12.07
N GLU A 115 8.41 -7.08 -12.21
CA GLU A 115 9.75 -7.15 -11.60
C GLU A 115 9.69 -7.11 -10.06
N VAL A 116 8.65 -6.48 -9.52
CA VAL A 116 8.39 -6.39 -8.08
C VAL A 116 7.27 -7.32 -7.61
N GLY A 117 6.85 -8.26 -8.47
CA GLY A 117 5.92 -9.33 -8.12
C GLY A 117 4.44 -9.02 -8.33
N ALA A 118 4.10 -7.96 -9.08
CA ALA A 118 2.73 -7.77 -9.54
C ALA A 118 2.34 -8.88 -10.53
N THR A 119 1.15 -9.47 -10.35
CA THR A 119 0.64 -10.54 -11.23
C THR A 119 -0.46 -10.06 -12.17
N ILE A 120 -0.97 -8.86 -11.97
CA ILE A 120 -2.01 -8.22 -12.78
C ILE A 120 -1.58 -6.76 -12.97
N ASP A 121 -1.48 -6.34 -14.23
CA ASP A 121 -1.01 -4.99 -14.57
C ASP A 121 -2.07 -3.89 -14.30
N HIS A 122 -3.34 -4.25 -14.09
CA HIS A 122 -4.39 -3.32 -13.70
C HIS A 122 -4.07 -2.65 -12.34
N PRO A 123 -4.19 -1.31 -12.19
CA PRO A 123 -3.75 -0.59 -11.00
C PRO A 123 -4.53 -1.02 -9.76
N HIS A 124 -3.82 -1.60 -8.80
CA HIS A 124 -4.39 -2.08 -7.55
C HIS A 124 -3.36 -2.14 -6.42
N GLY A 125 -3.84 -2.02 -5.21
CA GLY A 125 -3.07 -2.30 -4.00
C GLY A 125 -3.75 -3.36 -3.14
N GLN A 126 -3.17 -3.63 -2.00
CA GLN A 126 -3.66 -4.61 -1.06
C GLN A 126 -3.68 -4.04 0.35
N ILE A 127 -4.58 -4.55 1.17
CA ILE A 127 -4.65 -4.26 2.60
C ILE A 127 -4.61 -5.58 3.36
N TYR A 128 -3.66 -5.68 4.29
CA TYR A 128 -3.51 -6.83 5.19
C TYR A 128 -3.70 -6.38 6.62
N ALA A 129 -4.62 -7.05 7.32
CA ALA A 129 -4.88 -6.82 8.73
C ALA A 129 -4.26 -7.95 9.57
N PHE A 130 -3.16 -7.66 10.24
CA PHE A 130 -2.39 -8.62 11.03
C PHE A 130 -2.92 -8.70 12.46
N ASP A 131 -2.88 -9.90 13.04
CA ASP A 131 -3.13 -10.19 14.45
C ASP A 131 -1.90 -9.96 15.36
N HIS A 132 -0.91 -9.28 14.82
CA HIS A 132 0.31 -8.87 15.51
C HIS A 132 0.93 -7.66 14.81
N VAL A 133 1.77 -6.91 15.50
CA VAL A 133 2.55 -5.83 14.86
C VAL A 133 3.76 -6.43 14.17
N PRO A 134 3.88 -6.36 12.83
CA PRO A 134 5.05 -6.88 12.10
C PRO A 134 6.35 -6.25 12.56
N ASP A 135 7.46 -6.98 12.36
CA ASP A 135 8.78 -6.61 12.88
C ASP A 135 9.25 -5.20 12.47
N ARG A 136 9.03 -4.81 11.23
CA ARG A 136 9.53 -3.52 10.71
C ARG A 136 8.84 -2.34 11.41
N PRO A 137 7.50 -2.20 11.42
CA PRO A 137 6.83 -1.14 12.18
C PRO A 137 7.14 -1.22 13.68
N ARG A 138 7.19 -2.41 14.29
CA ARG A 138 7.54 -2.60 15.69
C ARG A 138 8.92 -2.05 16.03
N LYS A 139 9.94 -2.35 15.21
CA LYS A 139 11.31 -1.85 15.38
C LYS A 139 11.40 -0.33 15.21
N ARG A 140 10.68 0.23 14.22
CA ARG A 140 10.63 1.69 14.00
C ARG A 140 10.00 2.42 15.19
N LEU A 141 8.91 1.90 15.72
CA LEU A 141 8.25 2.45 16.91
C LEU A 141 9.18 2.40 18.14
N ALA A 142 9.79 1.25 18.40
CA ALA A 142 10.72 1.07 19.52
C ALA A 142 11.95 1.98 19.41
N ALA A 143 12.41 2.27 18.19
CA ALA A 143 13.51 3.20 17.95
C ALA A 143 13.11 4.68 18.05
N GLY A 144 11.82 4.97 18.25
CA GLY A 144 11.32 6.35 18.30
C GLY A 144 11.46 7.07 16.96
N TRP A 145 11.17 6.36 15.85
CA TRP A 145 11.29 6.91 14.49
C TRP A 145 10.66 8.30 14.36
N LYS A 146 11.32 9.17 13.63
CA LYS A 146 10.85 10.49 13.26
C LYS A 146 11.12 10.72 11.77
N PRO A 147 10.32 11.57 11.09
CA PRO A 147 10.60 12.01 9.73
C PRO A 147 12.00 12.62 9.64
N ASP A 148 12.70 12.35 8.54
CA ASP A 148 13.98 12.99 8.25
C ASP A 148 13.70 14.40 7.70
N SER A 149 14.15 15.42 8.41
CA SER A 149 14.00 16.82 8.02
C SER A 149 15.26 17.40 7.38
N THR A 150 16.22 16.58 6.98
CA THR A 150 17.49 17.03 6.42
C THR A 150 17.30 17.57 5.00
N SER A 151 17.66 18.82 4.76
CA SER A 151 17.42 19.51 3.50
C SER A 151 18.20 18.98 2.30
N ASP A 152 19.34 18.34 2.52
CA ASP A 152 20.21 17.79 1.46
C ASP A 152 19.62 16.51 0.80
N ARG A 153 18.61 15.89 1.41
CA ARG A 153 17.92 14.71 0.87
C ARG A 153 16.45 14.97 0.54
N LEU A 154 16.03 16.22 0.57
CA LEU A 154 14.67 16.62 0.26
C LEU A 154 14.41 16.46 -1.26
N VAL A 155 13.35 15.74 -1.61
CA VAL A 155 12.87 15.54 -2.98
C VAL A 155 11.74 16.49 -3.33
N ALA A 156 10.80 16.66 -2.41
CA ALA A 156 9.63 17.53 -2.57
C ALA A 156 9.03 17.89 -1.21
N GLU A 157 8.35 19.04 -1.17
CA GLU A 157 7.47 19.44 -0.06
C GLU A 157 6.13 19.88 -0.63
N HIS A 158 5.06 19.63 0.11
CA HIS A 158 3.72 20.08 -0.23
C HIS A 158 2.78 20.07 0.98
N ASP A 159 2.23 21.24 1.32
CA ASP A 159 1.17 21.44 2.32
C ASP A 159 1.33 20.58 3.60
N GLY A 160 2.49 20.69 4.26
CA GLY A 160 2.77 19.99 5.51
C GLY A 160 3.28 18.57 5.35
N TRP A 161 3.62 18.16 4.13
CA TRP A 161 4.26 16.89 3.80
C TRP A 161 5.64 17.09 3.20
N ALA A 162 6.56 16.20 3.53
CA ALA A 162 7.90 16.15 2.94
C ALA A 162 8.18 14.76 2.36
N ALA A 163 8.83 14.73 1.22
CA ALA A 163 9.37 13.54 0.57
C ALA A 163 10.89 13.60 0.62
N THR A 164 11.53 12.62 1.21
CA THR A 164 12.99 12.59 1.41
C THR A 164 13.59 11.26 0.98
N VAL A 165 14.84 11.28 0.51
CA VAL A 165 15.62 10.06 0.34
C VAL A 165 16.13 9.62 1.71
N PRO A 166 15.80 8.39 2.19
CA PRO A 166 16.30 7.90 3.47
C PRO A 166 17.83 7.89 3.54
N PHE A 167 18.41 8.22 4.71
CA PHE A 167 19.87 8.15 4.89
C PHE A 167 20.43 6.76 4.58
N VAL A 168 19.69 5.71 4.95
CA VAL A 168 19.99 4.33 4.60
C VAL A 168 18.82 3.79 3.79
N SER A 169 19.09 3.44 2.54
CA SER A 169 18.11 2.83 1.65
C SER A 169 18.48 1.40 1.31
N ALA A 170 17.53 0.49 1.45
CA ALA A 170 17.67 -0.91 1.03
C ALA A 170 17.33 -1.12 -0.46
N TYR A 171 16.71 -0.12 -1.09
CA TYR A 171 16.24 -0.20 -2.48
C TYR A 171 16.71 1.01 -3.28
N PRO A 172 16.99 0.85 -4.59
CA PRO A 172 17.23 2.00 -5.48
C PRO A 172 16.03 2.95 -5.48
N LEU A 173 16.29 4.25 -5.61
CA LEU A 173 15.27 5.30 -5.71
C LEU A 173 14.22 5.30 -4.58
N ALA A 174 14.57 4.79 -3.40
CA ALA A 174 13.65 4.83 -2.28
C ALA A 174 13.40 6.27 -1.83
N VAL A 175 12.13 6.60 -1.66
CA VAL A 175 11.66 7.89 -1.12
C VAL A 175 10.72 7.61 0.03
N GLU A 176 10.88 8.30 1.13
CA GLU A 176 9.96 8.29 2.27
C GLU A 176 9.13 9.58 2.25
N ILE A 177 7.81 9.44 2.23
CA ILE A 177 6.86 10.55 2.33
C ILE A 177 6.32 10.56 3.76
N ALA A 178 6.46 11.67 4.45
CA ALA A 178 6.01 11.81 5.83
C ALA A 178 5.40 13.20 6.09
N PRO A 179 4.42 13.30 7.01
CA PRO A 179 3.92 14.60 7.42
C PRO A 179 4.96 15.32 8.30
N ASN A 180 5.04 16.65 8.21
CA ASN A 180 5.90 17.47 9.04
C ASN A 180 5.46 17.47 10.52
N GLU A 181 4.16 17.31 10.74
CA GLU A 181 3.57 17.09 12.06
C GLU A 181 3.24 15.61 12.28
N ARG A 182 3.27 15.18 13.53
CA ARG A 182 3.00 13.77 13.84
C ARG A 182 1.52 13.43 13.63
N ILE A 183 1.24 12.62 12.61
CA ILE A 183 -0.06 12.01 12.34
C ILE A 183 0.09 10.50 12.58
N ALA A 184 -0.83 9.92 13.32
CA ALA A 184 -0.72 8.53 13.74
C ALA A 184 -0.99 7.54 12.60
N ASP A 185 -2.05 7.79 11.84
CA ASP A 185 -2.59 6.89 10.81
C ASP A 185 -3.46 7.68 9.81
N LEU A 186 -3.84 7.03 8.72
CA LEU A 186 -4.71 7.63 7.70
C LEU A 186 -6.08 8.08 8.25
N PRO A 187 -6.78 7.31 9.12
CA PRO A 187 -8.03 7.77 9.74
C PRO A 187 -7.90 9.08 10.52
N SER A 188 -6.75 9.33 11.14
CA SER A 188 -6.51 10.54 11.93
C SER A 188 -6.23 11.79 11.08
N MET A 189 -6.06 11.65 9.77
CA MET A 189 -5.84 12.77 8.86
C MET A 189 -7.13 13.55 8.63
N THR A 190 -7.03 14.89 8.57
CA THR A 190 -8.09 15.74 8.01
C THR A 190 -8.22 15.54 6.49
N ALA A 191 -9.35 15.94 5.92
CA ALA A 191 -9.53 15.90 4.47
C ALA A 191 -8.46 16.71 3.70
N ALA A 192 -8.01 17.84 4.24
CA ALA A 192 -6.94 18.65 3.67
C ALA A 192 -5.61 17.91 3.67
N GLN A 193 -5.27 17.24 4.78
CA GLN A 193 -4.05 16.44 4.89
C GLN A 193 -4.05 15.24 3.93
N ARG A 194 -5.20 14.55 3.77
CA ARG A 194 -5.33 13.47 2.79
C ARG A 194 -5.15 13.95 1.35
N ARG A 195 -5.72 15.11 1.01
CA ARG A 195 -5.53 15.70 -0.32
C ARG A 195 -4.06 16.04 -0.58
N ALA A 196 -3.41 16.76 0.34
CA ALA A 196 -2.00 17.11 0.22
C ALA A 196 -1.09 15.88 0.12
N PHE A 197 -1.41 14.81 0.87
CA PHE A 197 -0.73 13.54 0.74
C PHE A 197 -0.87 12.92 -0.66
N GLY A 198 -2.05 12.95 -1.25
CA GLY A 198 -2.27 12.46 -2.63
C GLY A 198 -1.45 13.24 -3.65
N GLU A 199 -1.39 14.56 -3.51
CA GLU A 199 -0.66 15.43 -4.42
C GLU A 199 0.85 15.20 -4.34
N ILE A 200 1.43 15.10 -3.14
CA ILE A 200 2.87 14.81 -2.99
C ILE A 200 3.20 13.38 -3.43
N LEU A 201 2.35 12.39 -3.16
CA LEU A 201 2.53 11.02 -3.60
C LEU A 201 2.62 10.95 -5.13
N GLN A 202 1.67 11.55 -5.83
CA GLN A 202 1.69 11.62 -7.29
C GLN A 202 2.90 12.39 -7.83
N ASN A 203 3.29 13.48 -7.17
CA ASN A 203 4.48 14.25 -7.56
C ASN A 203 5.74 13.37 -7.50
N VAL A 204 5.94 12.63 -6.41
CA VAL A 204 7.09 11.73 -6.23
C VAL A 204 7.09 10.62 -7.28
N LEU A 205 5.95 9.97 -7.52
CA LEU A 205 5.84 8.91 -8.52
C LEU A 205 6.16 9.42 -9.93
N ARG A 206 5.63 10.58 -10.32
CA ARG A 206 5.95 11.21 -11.61
C ARG A 206 7.44 11.55 -11.76
N ARG A 207 8.10 11.97 -10.67
CA ARG A 207 9.55 12.24 -10.69
C ARG A 207 10.35 10.94 -10.90
N ILE A 208 9.96 9.85 -10.24
CA ILE A 208 10.62 8.54 -10.43
C ILE A 208 10.44 8.06 -11.88
N GLU A 209 9.24 8.11 -12.42
CA GLU A 209 8.97 7.74 -13.82
C GLU A 209 9.78 8.60 -14.82
N ALA A 210 9.91 9.91 -14.54
CA ALA A 210 10.66 10.82 -15.40
C ALA A 210 12.17 10.52 -15.47
N LEU A 211 12.74 9.83 -14.48
CA LEU A 211 14.17 9.44 -14.50
C LEU A 211 14.45 8.41 -15.59
N HIS A 212 13.49 7.58 -15.94
CA HIS A 212 13.66 6.51 -16.94
C HIS A 212 12.86 6.74 -18.22
N GLY A 213 11.96 7.72 -18.23
CA GLY A 213 11.10 8.03 -19.38
C GLY A 213 9.99 7.01 -19.61
N GLU A 214 9.79 6.07 -18.69
CA GLU A 214 8.80 5.00 -18.77
C GLU A 214 8.24 4.66 -17.37
N PRO A 215 7.12 3.93 -17.27
CA PRO A 215 6.62 3.44 -16.00
C PRO A 215 7.68 2.62 -15.27
N THR A 216 8.01 3.04 -14.06
CA THR A 216 9.03 2.38 -13.25
C THR A 216 8.36 1.40 -12.29
N PRO A 217 8.80 0.12 -12.21
CA PRO A 217 8.31 -0.81 -11.21
C PRO A 217 8.52 -0.26 -9.79
N THR A 218 7.46 -0.24 -9.00
CA THR A 218 7.49 0.34 -7.65
C THR A 218 6.89 -0.60 -6.61
N MET A 219 7.46 -0.55 -5.40
CA MET A 219 6.85 -1.09 -4.20
C MET A 219 6.54 0.07 -3.26
N MET A 220 5.31 0.16 -2.81
CA MET A 220 4.88 1.15 -1.83
C MET A 220 4.26 0.43 -0.64
N TRP A 221 4.49 0.95 0.56
CA TRP A 221 3.80 0.49 1.77
C TRP A 221 3.67 1.64 2.77
N PHE A 222 2.66 1.54 3.62
CA PHE A 222 2.37 2.53 4.64
C PHE A 222 2.92 2.06 5.99
N ASN A 223 3.66 2.93 6.66
CA ASN A 223 4.02 2.77 8.06
C ASN A 223 3.11 3.67 8.88
N GLN A 224 2.13 3.09 9.54
CA GLN A 224 1.20 3.81 10.39
C GLN A 224 1.13 3.14 11.77
N ARG A 225 0.51 3.81 12.72
CA ARG A 225 0.32 3.31 14.07
C ARG A 225 -0.36 1.93 14.03
N PRO A 226 0.07 0.98 14.90
CA PRO A 226 -0.68 -0.24 15.17
C PRO A 226 -2.04 0.05 15.80
#